data_2ee1172b415d930263c77624bc21f37f
#
_entry.id   2ee1172b415d930263c77624bc21f37f
#
_cell.length_a   1.000
_cell.length_b   1.000
_cell.length_c   1.000
_cell.angle_alpha   90.00
_cell.angle_beta   90.00
_cell.angle_gamma   90.00
#
_symmetry.space_group_name_H-M   'P 1'
#
loop_
_entity.id
_entity.type
_entity.pdbx_description
1 polymer ?
#
loop_
_entity_poly.entity_id
_entity_poly.type
_entity_poly.pdbx_seq_one_letter_code
_entity_poly.pdbx_strand_id
1 'polypeptide(L)'
;MKAMNRIAMVIAGTVLTAGLLLAANVTEVKWKTASEAFTEAKASNKKIVLDVYTDWCGWCKRMDKSTYGNADVAESLEKNYVAAKMNPEKEGTVQYQGKNYTQAEFAQALGISGYPATAFFDESGELLTVIPGFVQPADFQKVLTYFAENIHKTTTWEEYSKKK
;
A
#
# COMPACT_ATOMS: atom_id res chain seq x y z
N MET A 1 75.19 -30.93 -15.65
CA MET A 1 74.64 -30.32 -16.89
C MET A 1 73.18 -29.97 -16.65
N LYS A 2 72.98 -28.66 -16.62
CA LYS A 2 71.74 -27.87 -16.80
C LYS A 2 70.44 -28.37 -16.17
N ALA A 3 70.18 -27.78 -14.99
CA ALA A 3 68.91 -27.56 -14.41
C ALA A 3 68.08 -26.55 -15.24
N MET A 4 66.84 -26.78 -15.47
CA MET A 4 65.93 -25.79 -15.99
C MET A 4 64.71 -25.68 -15.08
N ASN A 5 64.72 -24.57 -14.36
CA ASN A 5 63.76 -24.11 -13.42
C ASN A 5 62.46 -23.66 -14.15
N ARG A 6 61.34 -24.20 -13.81
CA ARG A 6 60.03 -23.70 -14.28
C ARG A 6 59.20 -23.28 -13.08
N ILE A 7 59.23 -22.00 -12.84
CA ILE A 7 58.35 -21.31 -11.90
C ILE A 7 56.97 -21.26 -12.52
N ALA A 8 56.03 -21.98 -11.94
CA ALA A 8 54.62 -21.85 -12.28
C ALA A 8 54.00 -20.77 -11.40
N MET A 9 53.68 -19.67 -12.02
CA MET A 9 53.02 -18.50 -11.39
C MET A 9 51.52 -18.79 -11.36
N VAL A 10 50.98 -19.11 -10.17
CA VAL A 10 49.57 -19.27 -9.94
C VAL A 10 49.00 -17.86 -9.65
N ILE A 11 48.29 -17.32 -10.62
CA ILE A 11 47.50 -16.10 -10.45
C ILE A 11 46.17 -16.49 -9.85
N ALA A 12 45.99 -16.30 -8.55
CA ALA A 12 44.70 -16.39 -7.88
C ALA A 12 43.90 -15.13 -8.19
N GLY A 13 43.05 -15.26 -9.21
CA GLY A 13 42.03 -14.22 -9.51
C GLY A 13 40.89 -14.26 -8.52
N THR A 14 40.87 -13.37 -7.55
CA THR A 14 39.72 -13.12 -6.70
C THR A 14 38.65 -12.37 -7.51
N VAL A 15 37.63 -13.10 -7.97
CA VAL A 15 36.45 -12.49 -8.56
C VAL A 15 35.59 -11.90 -7.43
N LEU A 16 35.71 -10.61 -7.23
CA LEU A 16 34.85 -9.83 -6.33
C LEU A 16 33.50 -9.66 -7.04
N THR A 17 32.55 -10.56 -6.80
CA THR A 17 31.16 -10.37 -7.24
C THR A 17 30.53 -9.31 -6.35
N ALA A 18 30.58 -8.06 -6.78
CA ALA A 18 29.77 -7.00 -6.20
C ALA A 18 28.30 -7.31 -6.52
N GLY A 19 27.59 -7.89 -5.55
CA GLY A 19 26.13 -8.02 -5.61
C GLY A 19 25.49 -6.64 -5.60
N LEU A 20 25.12 -6.15 -6.78
CA LEU A 20 24.32 -4.95 -6.93
C LEU A 20 22.93 -5.27 -6.43
N LEU A 21 22.64 -4.96 -5.16
CA LEU A 21 21.28 -4.92 -4.62
C LEU A 21 20.55 -3.79 -5.34
N LEU A 22 19.83 -4.13 -6.39
CA LEU A 22 18.83 -3.27 -6.99
C LEU A 22 17.71 -3.11 -5.95
N ALA A 23 17.79 -2.05 -5.14
CA ALA A 23 16.64 -1.56 -4.41
C ALA A 23 15.58 -1.21 -5.45
N ALA A 24 14.53 -2.00 -5.55
CA ALA A 24 13.38 -1.65 -6.37
C ALA A 24 12.78 -0.38 -5.76
N ASN A 25 13.02 0.76 -6.41
CA ASN A 25 12.34 1.99 -6.04
C ASN A 25 10.86 1.80 -6.35
N VAL A 26 10.04 1.59 -5.33
CA VAL A 26 8.59 1.62 -5.46
C VAL A 26 8.21 3.08 -5.70
N THR A 27 7.96 3.41 -6.94
CA THR A 27 7.62 4.77 -7.35
C THR A 27 6.14 4.96 -7.61
N GLU A 28 5.37 3.87 -7.69
CA GLU A 28 3.96 3.88 -8.04
C GLU A 28 3.18 2.81 -7.28
N VAL A 29 2.01 3.19 -6.73
CA VAL A 29 1.11 2.26 -6.04
C VAL A 29 0.40 1.37 -7.05
N LYS A 30 0.44 0.06 -6.84
CA LYS A 30 -0.25 -0.94 -7.68
C LYS A 30 -1.71 -1.05 -7.25
N TRP A 31 -2.56 -0.28 -7.88
CA TRP A 31 -3.98 -0.24 -7.58
C TRP A 31 -4.73 -1.44 -8.15
N LYS A 32 -5.60 -2.01 -7.33
CA LYS A 32 -6.55 -3.07 -7.68
C LYS A 32 -7.98 -2.55 -7.63
N THR A 33 -8.91 -3.32 -8.16
CA THR A 33 -10.33 -3.13 -7.86
C THR A 33 -10.64 -3.54 -6.42
N ALA A 34 -11.74 -3.05 -5.85
CA ALA A 34 -12.15 -3.43 -4.49
C ALA A 34 -12.33 -4.96 -4.36
N SER A 35 -12.97 -5.62 -5.32
CA SER A 35 -13.17 -7.08 -5.29
C SER A 35 -11.88 -7.88 -5.33
N GLU A 36 -10.93 -7.48 -6.18
CA GLU A 36 -9.59 -8.10 -6.22
C GLU A 36 -8.86 -7.92 -4.90
N ALA A 37 -8.97 -6.74 -4.29
CA ALA A 37 -8.30 -6.45 -3.03
C ALA A 37 -8.83 -7.32 -1.89
N PHE A 38 -10.13 -7.51 -1.75
CA PHE A 38 -10.70 -8.40 -0.73
C PHE A 38 -10.28 -9.86 -0.92
N THR A 39 -10.20 -10.31 -2.18
CA THR A 39 -9.74 -11.67 -2.50
C THR A 39 -8.26 -11.86 -2.15
N GLU A 40 -7.42 -10.90 -2.55
CA GLU A 40 -5.97 -10.98 -2.34
C GLU A 40 -5.57 -10.78 -0.88
N ALA A 41 -6.23 -9.87 -0.17
CA ALA A 41 -5.97 -9.61 1.24
C ALA A 41 -6.12 -10.87 2.09
N LYS A 42 -7.19 -11.62 1.86
CA LYS A 42 -7.44 -12.90 2.53
C LYS A 42 -6.37 -13.95 2.20
N ALA A 43 -5.90 -13.98 0.94
CA ALA A 43 -4.87 -14.95 0.51
C ALA A 43 -3.46 -14.57 1.02
N SER A 44 -3.15 -13.27 1.09
CA SER A 44 -1.83 -12.75 1.47
C SER A 44 -1.71 -12.37 2.95
N ASN A 45 -2.80 -12.41 3.71
CA ASN A 45 -2.90 -11.95 5.10
C ASN A 45 -2.46 -10.48 5.26
N LYS A 46 -2.83 -9.64 4.28
CA LYS A 46 -2.56 -8.20 4.28
C LYS A 46 -3.85 -7.42 4.56
N LYS A 47 -3.71 -6.26 5.15
CA LYS A 47 -4.79 -5.29 5.29
C LYS A 47 -5.12 -4.63 3.95
N ILE A 48 -6.26 -3.95 3.85
CA ILE A 48 -6.68 -3.25 2.64
C ILE A 48 -6.72 -1.75 2.90
N VAL A 49 -6.22 -0.99 1.92
CA VAL A 49 -6.47 0.44 1.77
C VAL A 49 -7.29 0.64 0.51
N LEU A 50 -8.50 1.15 0.66
CA LEU A 50 -9.41 1.46 -0.44
C LEU A 50 -9.55 2.98 -0.57
N ASP A 51 -8.98 3.54 -1.64
CA ASP A 51 -9.18 4.94 -2.03
C ASP A 51 -10.49 5.08 -2.83
N VAL A 52 -11.39 5.90 -2.33
CA VAL A 52 -12.69 6.18 -2.98
C VAL A 52 -12.68 7.59 -3.54
N TYR A 53 -12.80 7.68 -4.87
CA TYR A 53 -12.61 8.92 -5.62
C TYR A 53 -13.68 9.11 -6.69
N THR A 54 -13.68 10.28 -7.34
CA THR A 54 -14.43 10.54 -8.57
C THR A 54 -13.56 11.27 -9.59
N ASP A 55 -13.89 11.18 -10.88
CA ASP A 55 -13.08 11.75 -11.96
C ASP A 55 -13.02 13.30 -11.91
N TRP A 56 -14.06 13.95 -11.39
CA TRP A 56 -14.14 15.40 -11.25
C TRP A 56 -13.50 15.94 -9.96
N CYS A 57 -13.15 15.06 -9.00
CA CYS A 57 -12.66 15.45 -7.68
C CYS A 57 -11.23 16.02 -7.74
N GLY A 58 -11.09 17.32 -7.60
CA GLY A 58 -9.78 17.99 -7.60
C GLY A 58 -8.88 17.58 -6.43
N TRP A 59 -9.44 17.35 -5.24
CA TRP A 59 -8.70 16.90 -4.08
C TRP A 59 -8.22 15.45 -4.20
N CYS A 60 -8.98 14.59 -4.92
CA CYS A 60 -8.55 13.23 -5.21
C CYS A 60 -7.29 13.25 -6.11
N LYS A 61 -7.31 14.07 -7.18
CA LYS A 61 -6.15 14.24 -8.06
C LYS A 61 -4.93 14.78 -7.31
N ARG A 62 -5.15 15.67 -6.32
CA ARG A 62 -4.09 16.16 -5.46
C ARG A 62 -3.54 15.05 -4.56
N MET A 63 -4.41 14.21 -3.99
CA MET A 63 -4.02 13.07 -3.14
C MET A 63 -3.24 12.04 -3.94
N ASP A 64 -3.65 11.73 -5.17
CA ASP A 64 -2.91 10.87 -6.08
C ASP A 64 -1.48 11.36 -6.30
N LYS A 65 -1.33 12.65 -6.62
CA LYS A 65 -0.03 13.23 -6.92
C LYS A 65 0.87 13.39 -5.70
N SER A 66 0.35 13.84 -4.57
CA SER A 66 1.16 14.21 -3.41
C SER A 66 1.28 13.09 -2.38
N THR A 67 0.17 12.42 -2.05
CA THR A 67 0.14 11.42 -0.98
C THR A 67 0.51 10.04 -1.50
N TYR A 68 -0.22 9.54 -2.48
CA TYR A 68 0.08 8.23 -3.08
C TYR A 68 1.33 8.27 -3.98
N GLY A 69 1.69 9.42 -4.52
CA GLY A 69 2.95 9.64 -5.25
C GLY A 69 4.18 9.83 -4.35
N ASN A 70 4.01 9.86 -3.03
CA ASN A 70 5.13 9.91 -2.09
C ASN A 70 5.77 8.52 -1.97
N ALA A 71 7.10 8.43 -2.09
CA ALA A 71 7.82 7.16 -2.13
C ALA A 71 7.63 6.33 -0.85
N ASP A 72 7.67 6.96 0.33
CA ASP A 72 7.53 6.27 1.62
C ASP A 72 6.12 5.71 1.78
N VAL A 73 5.10 6.46 1.33
CA VAL A 73 3.70 6.02 1.32
C VAL A 73 3.51 4.84 0.36
N ALA A 74 4.04 4.94 -0.86
CA ALA A 74 3.94 3.88 -1.86
C ALA A 74 4.63 2.58 -1.38
N GLU A 75 5.82 2.68 -0.79
CA GLU A 75 6.54 1.56 -0.19
C GLU A 75 5.74 0.92 0.95
N SER A 76 5.19 1.74 1.84
CA SER A 76 4.39 1.27 2.97
C SER A 76 3.13 0.54 2.51
N LEU A 77 2.45 1.06 1.49
CA LEU A 77 1.28 0.42 0.88
C LEU A 77 1.66 -0.92 0.24
N GLU A 78 2.71 -0.99 -0.56
CA GLU A 78 3.12 -2.23 -1.21
C GLU A 78 3.54 -3.30 -0.20
N LYS A 79 4.25 -2.91 0.84
CA LYS A 79 4.74 -3.83 1.87
C LYS A 79 3.63 -4.41 2.74
N ASN A 80 2.70 -3.58 3.20
CA ASN A 80 1.80 -3.93 4.30
C ASN A 80 0.34 -4.09 3.89
N TYR A 81 -0.04 -3.62 2.69
CA TYR A 81 -1.43 -3.55 2.28
C TYR A 81 -1.68 -4.13 0.90
N VAL A 82 -2.92 -4.42 0.62
CA VAL A 82 -3.46 -4.50 -0.74
C VAL A 82 -4.15 -3.17 -1.01
N ALA A 83 -3.60 -2.39 -1.93
CA ALA A 83 -4.13 -1.09 -2.29
C ALA A 83 -5.18 -1.20 -3.39
N ALA A 84 -6.34 -0.59 -3.19
CA ALA A 84 -7.43 -0.58 -4.15
C ALA A 84 -7.99 0.83 -4.38
N LYS A 85 -8.55 1.03 -5.57
CA LYS A 85 -9.30 2.23 -5.93
C LYS A 85 -10.72 1.89 -6.35
N MET A 86 -11.65 2.77 -6.01
CA MET A 86 -13.05 2.63 -6.39
C MET A 86 -13.64 4.00 -6.75
N ASN A 87 -14.36 4.06 -7.88
CA ASN A 87 -15.15 5.23 -8.26
C ASN A 87 -16.64 4.89 -8.21
N PRO A 88 -17.39 5.39 -7.21
CA PRO A 88 -18.81 5.07 -7.05
C PRO A 88 -19.71 5.50 -8.23
N GLU A 89 -19.22 6.36 -9.11
CA GLU A 89 -19.94 6.81 -10.30
C GLU A 89 -19.70 5.91 -11.53
N LYS A 90 -18.85 4.90 -11.40
CA LYS A 90 -18.57 3.93 -12.46
C LYS A 90 -19.37 2.65 -12.25
N GLU A 91 -19.68 2.00 -13.37
CA GLU A 91 -20.21 0.64 -13.33
C GLU A 91 -19.17 -0.33 -12.73
N GLY A 92 -19.69 -1.33 -12.05
CA GLY A 92 -18.85 -2.37 -11.45
C GLY A 92 -19.50 -2.95 -10.21
N THR A 93 -19.04 -4.14 -9.86
CA THR A 93 -19.55 -4.90 -8.71
C THR A 93 -18.44 -5.06 -7.68
N VAL A 94 -18.77 -4.82 -6.42
CA VAL A 94 -17.92 -5.12 -5.27
C VAL A 94 -18.49 -6.33 -4.55
N GLN A 95 -17.74 -7.42 -4.50
CA GLN A 95 -18.08 -8.57 -3.69
C GLN A 95 -17.51 -8.38 -2.28
N TYR A 96 -18.38 -8.24 -1.30
CA TYR A 96 -17.97 -7.99 0.08
C TYR A 96 -18.85 -8.79 1.05
N GLN A 97 -18.23 -9.56 1.94
CA GLN A 97 -18.91 -10.40 2.95
C GLN A 97 -20.06 -11.28 2.37
N GLY A 98 -19.81 -11.88 1.22
CA GLY A 98 -20.76 -12.78 0.56
C GLY A 98 -21.93 -12.08 -0.16
N LYS A 99 -21.92 -10.76 -0.23
CA LYS A 99 -22.90 -9.95 -0.97
C LYS A 99 -22.24 -9.23 -2.15
N ASN A 100 -23.03 -8.98 -3.18
CA ASN A 100 -22.65 -8.15 -4.31
C ASN A 100 -23.28 -6.77 -4.15
N TYR A 101 -22.45 -5.74 -4.31
CA TYR A 101 -22.85 -4.34 -4.29
C TYR A 101 -22.45 -3.70 -5.62
N THR A 102 -23.22 -2.73 -6.10
CA THR A 102 -22.66 -1.74 -7.01
C THR A 102 -21.61 -0.91 -6.28
N GLN A 103 -20.70 -0.25 -7.01
CA GLN A 103 -19.69 0.61 -6.36
C GLN A 103 -20.35 1.75 -5.54
N ALA A 104 -21.48 2.29 -6.04
CA ALA A 104 -22.27 3.31 -5.32
C ALA A 104 -22.87 2.79 -4.02
N GLU A 105 -23.51 1.63 -4.06
CA GLU A 105 -24.08 0.99 -2.86
C GLU A 105 -22.98 0.66 -1.83
N PHE A 106 -21.81 0.22 -2.30
CA PHE A 106 -20.71 -0.10 -1.40
C PHE A 106 -20.16 1.16 -0.72
N ALA A 107 -19.96 2.27 -1.45
CA ALA A 107 -19.58 3.55 -0.86
C ALA A 107 -20.59 4.03 0.19
N GLN A 108 -21.89 3.89 -0.10
CA GLN A 108 -22.96 4.21 0.84
C GLN A 108 -22.93 3.31 2.08
N ALA A 109 -22.72 2.00 1.91
CA ALA A 109 -22.60 1.05 3.02
C ALA A 109 -21.40 1.35 3.93
N LEU A 110 -20.32 1.92 3.38
CA LEU A 110 -19.16 2.41 4.15
C LEU A 110 -19.39 3.78 4.79
N GLY A 111 -20.55 4.41 4.59
CA GLY A 111 -20.84 5.76 5.11
C GLY A 111 -20.10 6.89 4.40
N ILE A 112 -19.61 6.66 3.17
CA ILE A 112 -18.86 7.64 2.40
C ILE A 112 -19.85 8.60 1.71
N SER A 113 -19.77 9.88 2.05
CA SER A 113 -20.61 10.96 1.53
C SER A 113 -19.84 12.06 0.81
N GLY A 114 -18.51 11.95 0.71
CA GLY A 114 -17.65 12.94 0.05
C GLY A 114 -16.31 12.35 -0.36
N TYR A 115 -15.59 13.05 -1.23
CA TYR A 115 -14.35 12.57 -1.85
C TYR A 115 -13.20 13.58 -1.69
N PRO A 116 -11.94 13.07 -1.59
CA PRO A 116 -11.57 11.66 -1.45
C PRO A 116 -12.04 11.09 -0.11
N ALA A 117 -12.11 9.76 -0.02
CA ALA A 117 -12.24 9.05 1.24
C ALA A 117 -11.39 7.79 1.20
N THR A 118 -10.73 7.46 2.30
CA THR A 118 -9.90 6.25 2.39
C THR A 118 -10.46 5.31 3.44
N ALA A 119 -10.89 4.13 3.02
CA ALA A 119 -11.35 3.07 3.92
C ALA A 119 -10.21 2.07 4.19
N PHE A 120 -10.06 1.70 5.45
CA PHE A 120 -9.11 0.71 5.94
C PHE A 120 -9.86 -0.53 6.39
N PHE A 121 -9.38 -1.70 5.96
CA PHE A 121 -9.92 -2.98 6.40
C PHE A 121 -8.78 -3.84 6.93
N ASP A 122 -9.12 -4.74 7.85
CA ASP A 122 -8.20 -5.75 8.33
C ASP A 122 -8.01 -6.89 7.30
N GLU A 123 -7.20 -7.87 7.67
CA GLU A 123 -6.87 -9.04 6.86
C GLU A 123 -8.07 -9.94 6.54
N SER A 124 -9.11 -9.88 7.37
CA SER A 124 -10.36 -10.62 7.18
C SER A 124 -11.35 -9.88 6.27
N GLY A 125 -11.09 -8.61 5.98
CA GLY A 125 -11.96 -7.70 5.26
C GLY A 125 -12.95 -6.95 6.16
N GLU A 126 -12.79 -6.97 7.47
CA GLU A 126 -13.57 -6.17 8.41
C GLU A 126 -13.17 -4.69 8.32
N LEU A 127 -14.15 -3.80 8.27
CA LEU A 127 -13.91 -2.36 8.22
C LEU A 127 -13.30 -1.87 9.54
N LEU A 128 -12.10 -1.29 9.46
CA LEU A 128 -11.43 -0.66 10.62
C LEU A 128 -11.85 0.80 10.79
N THR A 129 -11.80 1.57 9.71
CA THR A 129 -12.19 2.99 9.71
C THR A 129 -12.35 3.52 8.29
N VAL A 130 -13.03 4.66 8.20
CA VAL A 130 -13.05 5.51 7.00
C VAL A 130 -12.49 6.88 7.37
N ILE A 131 -11.51 7.35 6.63
CA ILE A 131 -10.91 8.68 6.78
C ILE A 131 -11.43 9.56 5.65
N PRO A 132 -12.26 10.57 5.95
CA PRO A 132 -12.78 11.47 4.93
C PRO A 132 -11.76 12.54 4.57
N GLY A 133 -11.76 12.94 3.30
CA GLY A 133 -11.00 14.07 2.79
C GLY A 133 -9.54 13.77 2.48
N PHE A 134 -8.86 14.83 2.04
CA PHE A 134 -7.44 14.80 1.68
C PHE A 134 -6.56 14.68 2.93
N VAL A 135 -5.61 13.76 2.88
CA VAL A 135 -4.61 13.56 3.95
C VAL A 135 -3.21 13.83 3.40
N GLN A 136 -2.40 14.60 4.10
CA GLN A 136 -1.01 14.89 3.74
C GLN A 136 -0.15 13.61 3.83
N PRO A 137 0.94 13.48 3.05
CA PRO A 137 1.80 12.29 3.05
C PRO A 137 2.28 11.86 4.44
N ALA A 138 2.79 12.81 5.23
CA ALA A 138 3.32 12.51 6.56
C ALA A 138 2.25 11.99 7.53
N ASP A 139 1.04 12.54 7.48
CA ASP A 139 -0.07 12.10 8.32
C ASP A 139 -0.62 10.76 7.81
N PHE A 140 -0.68 10.57 6.50
CA PHE A 140 -1.09 9.31 5.90
C PHE A 140 -0.12 8.18 6.27
N GLN A 141 1.19 8.45 6.26
CA GLN A 141 2.21 7.50 6.71
C GLN A 141 2.03 7.09 8.18
N LYS A 142 1.67 8.02 9.06
CA LYS A 142 1.33 7.68 10.45
C LYS A 142 0.12 6.75 10.54
N VAL A 143 -0.93 7.01 9.74
CA VAL A 143 -2.11 6.14 9.69
C VAL A 143 -1.75 4.76 9.18
N LEU A 144 -0.95 4.66 8.12
CA LEU A 144 -0.49 3.38 7.60
C LEU A 144 0.27 2.59 8.67
N THR A 145 1.21 3.21 9.36
CA THR A 145 1.96 2.56 10.45
C THR A 145 1.04 2.11 11.59
N TYR A 146 0.09 2.95 11.99
CA TYR A 146 -0.86 2.67 13.06
C TYR A 146 -1.66 1.37 12.84
N PHE A 147 -2.15 1.16 11.61
CA PHE A 147 -2.89 -0.05 11.28
C PHE A 147 -1.96 -1.22 10.93
N ALA A 148 -0.88 -1.00 10.16
CA ALA A 148 0.04 -2.07 9.77
C ALA A 148 0.63 -2.80 10.98
N GLU A 149 1.03 -2.06 12.01
CA GLU A 149 1.63 -2.59 13.24
C GLU A 149 0.59 -2.99 14.30
N ASN A 150 -0.69 -2.97 13.97
CA ASN A 150 -1.80 -3.29 14.89
C ASN A 150 -1.84 -2.41 16.17
N ILE A 151 -1.27 -1.21 16.13
CA ILE A 151 -1.25 -0.28 17.27
C ILE A 151 -2.68 0.07 17.72
N HIS A 152 -3.61 0.15 16.77
CA HIS A 152 -5.04 0.39 17.01
C HIS A 152 -5.71 -0.60 17.98
N LYS A 153 -5.11 -1.78 18.19
CA LYS A 153 -5.64 -2.77 19.12
C LYS A 153 -5.34 -2.45 20.58
N THR A 154 -4.37 -1.58 20.85
CA THR A 154 -3.88 -1.27 22.21
C THR A 154 -3.82 0.21 22.54
N THR A 155 -3.82 1.08 21.54
CA THR A 155 -3.62 2.52 21.69
C THR A 155 -4.61 3.27 20.80
N THR A 156 -5.26 4.28 21.34
CA THR A 156 -6.17 5.12 20.52
C THR A 156 -5.40 5.96 19.51
N TRP A 157 -6.07 6.36 18.43
CA TRP A 157 -5.46 7.25 17.44
C TRP A 157 -5.02 8.57 18.05
N GLU A 158 -5.80 9.11 18.98
CA GLU A 158 -5.49 10.36 19.67
C GLU A 158 -4.19 10.28 20.47
N GLU A 159 -3.97 9.19 21.18
CA GLU A 159 -2.74 8.97 21.95
C GLU A 159 -1.54 8.72 21.04
N TYR A 160 -1.74 7.93 19.97
CA TYR A 160 -0.68 7.60 19.02
C TYR A 160 -0.23 8.82 18.21
N SER A 161 -1.17 9.61 17.69
CA SER A 161 -0.87 10.74 16.81
C SER A 161 -0.15 11.89 17.51
N LYS A 162 -0.26 12.00 18.85
CA LYS A 162 0.45 12.99 19.67
C LYS A 162 1.91 12.62 19.96
N LYS A 163 2.29 11.35 19.78
CA LYS A 163 3.69 10.93 19.92
C LYS A 163 4.49 11.44 18.74
N LYS A 164 5.55 12.22 19.03
CA LYS A 164 6.47 12.75 18.02
C LYS A 164 7.38 11.66 17.48
#